data_8e46bb0695f863f6419fe183c1315d8e
#
_entry.id   8e46bb0695f863f6419fe183c1315d8e
#
_cell.length_a   1.000
_cell.length_b   1.000
_cell.length_c   1.000
_cell.angle_alpha   90.00
_cell.angle_beta   90.00
_cell.angle_gamma   90.00
#
_symmetry.space_group_name_H-M   'P 1'
#
loop_
_entity.id
_entity.type
_entity.pdbx_description
1 polymer ?
#
loop_
_entity_poly.entity_id
_entity_poly.type
_entity_poly.pdbx_seq_one_letter_code
_entity_poly.pdbx_strand_id
1 'polypeptide(L)'
;MQKNNNGQMPKAFLTLKLDSMQTFELINALRCNNIRYHMAVKNRLAEIQTHKDDKDYVALQEFTINRLHSSIDTARSILKQIYAQYPWLAPEAEQNEE
;
A
#
# COMPACT_ATOMS: atom_id res chain seq x y z
N MET A 1 -2.03 6.21 -26.33
CA MET A 1 -1.06 6.14 -25.23
C MET A 1 0.05 5.16 -25.55
N GLN A 2 1.27 5.54 -25.29
CA GLN A 2 2.42 4.71 -25.62
C GLN A 2 2.88 3.92 -24.41
N LYS A 3 3.34 2.70 -24.65
CA LYS A 3 3.94 1.88 -23.61
C LYS A 3 5.45 2.07 -23.63
N ASN A 4 6.06 1.84 -22.49
CA ASN A 4 7.51 1.77 -22.43
C ASN A 4 8.01 0.57 -23.21
N ASN A 5 9.22 0.68 -23.75
CA ASN A 5 9.79 -0.38 -24.57
C ASN A 5 10.02 -1.68 -23.78
N ASN A 6 10.16 -1.59 -22.49
CA ASN A 6 10.36 -2.76 -21.63
C ASN A 6 9.07 -3.31 -21.05
N GLY A 7 7.93 -2.89 -21.57
CA GLY A 7 6.64 -3.42 -21.16
C GLY A 7 6.08 -2.87 -19.86
N GLN A 8 6.75 -1.94 -19.23
CA GLN A 8 6.26 -1.32 -18.00
C GLN A 8 5.13 -0.36 -18.31
N MET A 9 4.25 -0.16 -17.32
CA MET A 9 3.20 0.84 -17.44
C MET A 9 3.82 2.23 -17.57
N PRO A 10 3.31 3.07 -18.48
CA PRO A 10 3.81 4.43 -18.57
C PRO A 10 3.52 5.18 -17.28
N LYS A 11 4.44 6.07 -16.92
CA LYS A 11 4.21 6.96 -15.79
C LYS A 11 3.23 8.03 -16.24
N ALA A 12 2.05 7.99 -15.66
CA ALA A 12 1.03 8.97 -15.91
C ALA A 12 0.46 9.39 -14.58
N PHE A 13 0.11 10.66 -14.45
CA PHE A 13 -0.45 11.18 -13.22
C PHE A 13 -1.95 11.38 -13.41
N LEU A 14 -2.69 10.94 -12.41
CA LEU A 14 -4.13 11.11 -12.38
C LEU A 14 -4.46 12.30 -11.50
N THR A 15 -5.24 13.22 -12.02
CA THR A 15 -5.74 14.35 -11.25
C THR A 15 -7.21 14.13 -10.96
N LEU A 16 -7.56 14.11 -9.68
CA LEU A 16 -8.92 13.92 -9.23
C LEU A 16 -9.43 15.15 -8.50
N LYS A 17 -10.71 15.43 -8.71
CA LYS A 17 -11.40 16.49 -7.99
C LYS A 17 -12.40 15.82 -7.08
N LEU A 18 -12.11 15.80 -5.78
CA LEU A 18 -12.95 15.11 -4.80
C LEU A 18 -13.48 16.10 -3.79
N ASP A 19 -14.75 15.95 -3.43
CA ASP A 19 -15.30 16.71 -2.31
C ASP A 19 -14.84 16.07 -0.98
N SER A 20 -15.24 16.68 0.12
CA SER A 20 -14.77 16.22 1.43
C SER A 20 -15.24 14.81 1.78
N MET A 21 -16.47 14.47 1.39
CA MET A 21 -16.97 13.12 1.63
C MET A 21 -16.22 12.08 0.82
N GLN A 22 -15.95 12.38 -0.44
CA GLN A 22 -15.23 11.48 -1.31
C GLN A 22 -13.79 11.31 -0.83
N THR A 23 -13.17 12.38 -0.39
CA THR A 23 -11.80 12.33 0.15
C THR A 23 -11.77 11.45 1.41
N PHE A 24 -12.74 11.62 2.28
CA PHE A 24 -12.82 10.82 3.51
C PHE A 24 -12.98 9.33 3.18
N GLU A 25 -13.83 9.01 2.21
CA GLU A 25 -14.01 7.62 1.78
C GLU A 25 -12.72 7.03 1.21
N LEU A 26 -12.00 7.80 0.42
CA LEU A 26 -10.73 7.34 -0.14
C LEU A 26 -9.72 7.06 0.95
N ILE A 27 -9.60 7.94 1.92
CA ILE A 27 -8.69 7.76 3.05
C ILE A 27 -9.04 6.47 3.80
N ASN A 28 -10.33 6.27 4.08
CA ASN A 28 -10.77 5.08 4.80
C ASN A 28 -10.46 3.81 4.02
N ALA A 29 -10.70 3.82 2.71
CA ALA A 29 -10.43 2.66 1.87
C ALA A 29 -8.95 2.30 1.87
N LEU A 30 -8.07 3.30 1.75
CA LEU A 30 -6.64 3.07 1.74
C LEU A 30 -6.14 2.55 3.09
N ARG A 31 -6.66 3.10 4.16
CA ARG A 31 -6.26 2.67 5.51
C ARG A 31 -6.75 1.26 5.81
N CYS A 32 -7.97 0.94 5.43
CA CYS A 32 -8.51 -0.41 5.61
C CYS A 32 -7.72 -1.43 4.80
N ASN A 33 -7.36 -1.09 3.56
CA ASN A 33 -6.56 -1.97 2.73
C ASN A 33 -5.18 -2.19 3.35
N ASN A 34 -4.58 -1.16 3.93
CA ASN A 34 -3.27 -1.31 4.56
C ASN A 34 -3.32 -2.23 5.77
N ILE A 35 -4.39 -2.15 6.55
CA ILE A 35 -4.57 -3.08 7.67
C ILE A 35 -4.63 -4.51 7.15
N ARG A 36 -5.38 -4.75 6.08
CA ARG A 36 -5.47 -6.07 5.45
C ARG A 36 -4.13 -6.57 4.94
N TYR A 37 -3.36 -5.67 4.30
CA TYR A 37 -2.04 -6.03 3.77
C TYR A 37 -1.09 -6.41 4.90
N HIS A 38 -1.09 -5.65 5.99
CA HIS A 38 -0.25 -5.97 7.14
C HIS A 38 -0.61 -7.33 7.75
N MET A 39 -1.90 -7.62 7.85
CA MET A 39 -2.35 -8.92 8.34
C MET A 39 -1.93 -10.05 7.41
N ALA A 40 -2.02 -9.81 6.11
CA ALA A 40 -1.60 -10.80 5.12
C ALA A 40 -0.10 -11.07 5.21
N VAL A 41 0.72 -10.03 5.41
CA VAL A 41 2.16 -10.19 5.61
C VAL A 41 2.41 -11.05 6.85
N LYS A 42 1.74 -10.73 7.94
CA LYS A 42 1.90 -11.48 9.19
C LYS A 42 1.57 -12.96 9.00
N ASN A 43 0.47 -13.24 8.28
CA ASN A 43 0.06 -14.61 8.01
C ASN A 43 1.08 -15.35 7.13
N ARG A 44 1.62 -14.66 6.13
CA ARG A 44 2.63 -15.27 5.25
C ARG A 44 3.93 -15.55 6.00
N LEU A 45 4.32 -14.67 6.90
CA LEU A 45 5.50 -14.91 7.73
C LEU A 45 5.31 -16.13 8.62
N ALA A 46 4.11 -16.31 9.17
CA ALA A 46 3.80 -17.50 9.97
C ALA A 46 3.87 -18.77 9.13
N GLU A 47 3.38 -18.69 7.86
CA GLU A 47 3.45 -19.82 6.95
C GLU A 47 4.89 -20.21 6.62
N ILE A 48 5.76 -19.22 6.47
CA ILE A 48 7.19 -19.49 6.24
C ILE A 48 7.77 -20.28 7.41
N GLN A 49 7.40 -19.92 8.63
CA GLN A 49 7.92 -20.62 9.81
C GLN A 49 7.51 -22.07 9.87
N THR A 50 6.28 -22.39 9.45
CA THR A 50 5.80 -23.77 9.47
C THR A 50 6.29 -24.61 8.30
N HIS A 51 6.75 -23.97 7.22
CA HIS A 51 7.18 -24.67 5.99
C HIS A 51 8.61 -24.32 5.61
N LYS A 52 9.44 -23.97 6.59
CA LYS A 52 10.77 -23.43 6.28
C LYS A 52 11.69 -24.42 5.59
N ASP A 53 11.38 -25.71 5.63
CA ASP A 53 12.18 -26.70 4.92
C ASP A 53 11.81 -26.85 3.44
N ASP A 54 10.68 -26.26 3.03
CA ASP A 54 10.23 -26.27 1.64
C ASP A 54 10.67 -24.96 0.98
N LYS A 55 11.82 -25.02 0.33
CA LYS A 55 12.43 -23.81 -0.23
C LYS A 55 11.58 -23.13 -1.30
N ASP A 56 10.90 -23.93 -2.11
CA ASP A 56 10.04 -23.37 -3.17
C ASP A 56 8.83 -22.65 -2.57
N TYR A 57 8.25 -23.25 -1.54
CA TYR A 57 7.12 -22.66 -0.85
C TYR A 57 7.53 -21.35 -0.17
N VAL A 58 8.67 -21.36 0.51
CA VAL A 58 9.20 -20.15 1.17
C VAL A 58 9.45 -19.05 0.15
N ALA A 59 10.07 -19.38 -0.97
CA ALA A 59 10.37 -18.39 -2.00
C ALA A 59 9.08 -17.75 -2.54
N LEU A 60 8.04 -18.55 -2.72
CA LEU A 60 6.74 -18.04 -3.17
C LEU A 60 6.14 -17.09 -2.14
N GLN A 61 6.21 -17.45 -0.87
CA GLN A 61 5.70 -16.59 0.20
C GLN A 61 6.47 -15.28 0.30
N GLU A 62 7.79 -15.34 0.15
CA GLU A 62 8.61 -14.13 0.18
C GLU A 62 8.30 -13.21 -0.99
N PHE A 63 8.07 -13.77 -2.16
CA PHE A 63 7.65 -12.98 -3.32
C PHE A 63 6.32 -12.27 -3.04
N THR A 64 5.37 -12.99 -2.47
CA THR A 64 4.06 -12.42 -2.12
C THR A 64 4.19 -11.32 -1.08
N ILE A 65 5.03 -11.53 -0.06
CA ILE A 65 5.28 -10.53 0.99
C ILE A 65 5.86 -9.26 0.38
N ASN A 66 6.81 -9.40 -0.54
CA ASN A 66 7.40 -8.23 -1.19
C ASN A 66 6.37 -7.44 -1.99
N ARG A 67 5.45 -8.14 -2.65
CA ARG A 67 4.37 -7.46 -3.37
C ARG A 67 3.42 -6.74 -2.42
N LEU A 68 3.13 -7.35 -1.28
CA LEU A 68 2.28 -6.72 -0.27
C LEU A 68 2.95 -5.47 0.30
N HIS A 69 4.26 -5.51 0.55
CA HIS A 69 4.98 -4.33 1.01
C HIS A 69 4.93 -3.20 -0.02
N SER A 70 5.06 -3.53 -1.30
CA SER A 70 4.92 -2.52 -2.36
C SER A 70 3.54 -1.87 -2.34
N SER A 71 2.50 -2.67 -2.15
CA SER A 71 1.14 -2.13 -2.07
C SER A 71 0.96 -1.25 -0.85
N ILE A 72 1.52 -1.65 0.29
CA ILE A 72 1.47 -0.84 1.52
C ILE A 72 2.15 0.50 1.29
N ASP A 73 3.34 0.49 0.70
CA ASP A 73 4.10 1.71 0.46
C ASP A 73 3.38 2.63 -0.51
N THR A 74 2.77 2.06 -1.55
CA THR A 74 2.02 2.83 -2.52
C THR A 74 0.82 3.52 -1.87
N ALA A 75 0.06 2.80 -1.06
CA ALA A 75 -1.09 3.37 -0.36
C ALA A 75 -0.65 4.46 0.61
N ARG A 76 0.45 4.24 1.32
CA ARG A 76 1.00 5.26 2.23
C ARG A 76 1.42 6.51 1.49
N SER A 77 1.99 6.35 0.31
CA SER A 77 2.40 7.48 -0.53
C SER A 77 1.19 8.32 -0.93
N ILE A 78 0.09 7.67 -1.29
CA ILE A 78 -1.15 8.38 -1.64
C ILE A 78 -1.70 9.13 -0.42
N LEU A 79 -1.74 8.46 0.73
CA LEU A 79 -2.21 9.09 1.96
C LEU A 79 -1.36 10.30 2.33
N LYS A 80 -0.05 10.19 2.17
CA LYS A 80 0.85 11.31 2.42
C LYS A 80 0.52 12.52 1.56
N GLN A 81 0.20 12.30 0.30
CA GLN A 81 -0.19 13.39 -0.59
C GLN A 81 -1.49 14.06 -0.14
N ILE A 82 -2.45 13.25 0.31
CA ILE A 82 -3.72 13.77 0.81
C ILE A 82 -3.49 14.59 2.08
N TYR A 83 -2.71 14.04 3.02
CA TYR A 83 -2.45 14.70 4.30
C TYR A 83 -1.61 15.96 4.14
N ALA A 84 -0.79 16.03 3.08
CA ALA A 84 -0.03 17.24 2.79
C ALA A 84 -0.96 18.40 2.44
N GLN A 85 -2.08 18.10 1.79
CA GLN A 85 -3.07 19.12 1.45
C GLN A 85 -4.05 19.39 2.59
N TYR A 86 -4.35 18.38 3.37
CA TYR A 86 -5.36 18.45 4.44
C TYR A 86 -4.81 17.82 5.72
N PRO A 87 -3.87 18.52 6.38
CA PRO A 87 -3.19 17.92 7.55
C PRO A 87 -4.13 17.49 8.67
N TRP A 88 -5.27 18.17 8.81
CA TRP A 88 -6.21 17.84 9.87
C TRP A 88 -6.93 16.51 9.66
N LEU A 89 -6.82 15.92 8.47
CA LEU A 89 -7.40 14.60 8.20
C LEU A 89 -6.49 13.47 8.64
N ALA A 90 -5.22 13.76 8.90
CA ALA A 90 -4.28 12.74 9.35
C ALA A 90 -4.60 12.31 10.78
N PRO A 91 -4.36 11.03 11.12
CA PRO A 91 -4.46 10.62 12.52
C PRO A 91 -3.53 11.43 13.39
N GLU A 92 -3.91 11.59 14.66
CA GLU A 92 -3.15 12.43 15.58
C GLU A 92 -1.67 12.03 15.65
N ALA A 93 -1.40 10.72 15.67
CA ALA A 93 -0.03 10.24 15.73
C ALA A 93 0.79 10.67 14.51
N GLU A 94 0.17 10.73 13.33
CA GLU A 94 0.84 11.16 12.12
C GLU A 94 0.97 12.66 12.03
N GLN A 95 0.05 13.41 12.62
CA GLN A 95 0.15 14.87 12.67
C GLN A 95 1.36 15.31 13.46
N ASN A 96 1.78 14.52 14.44
CA ASN A 96 2.91 14.85 15.31
C ASN A 96 4.25 14.32 14.77
N GLU A 97 4.23 13.63 13.65
CA GLU A 97 5.45 13.14 13.01
C GLU A 97 6.14 14.28 12.26
N GLU A 98 7.44 14.27 12.34
CA GLU A 98 8.25 15.25 11.62
C GLU A 98 8.83 14.70 10.35
#